data_8e06d8dfef22a22533e8ce3f4c2d58a5
#
_entry.id   8e06d8dfef22a22533e8ce3f4c2d58a5
#
_cell.length_a   1.000
_cell.length_b   1.000
_cell.length_c   1.000
_cell.angle_alpha   90.00
_cell.angle_beta   90.00
_cell.angle_gamma   90.00
#
_symmetry.space_group_name_H-M   'P 1'
#
loop_
_entity.id
_entity.type
_entity.pdbx_description
1 polymer ?
#
loop_
_entity_poly.entity_id
_entity_poly.type
_entity_poly.pdbx_seq_one_letter_code
_entity_poly.pdbx_strand_id
1 'polypeptide(L)'
;MRRLALVLAAFALGAAGARAELAPEPVGKVFTLPERPVPHGFWLSDALLHRTALFDADSGELLGTLTAGTPGVGFVIAPLFSKDGREIYLAETYYARGVRGERTDVVNVYDATTLAPLHEIAIPPKRAEYFPGNAANALSDDGRYAAVFNATPGASVSVVDVRARRFVAEVPTPGCGLVFAAGPARFLMLCADGAALAVAVDERGARAERSAPFFDPNADPLTEKAVRRGAEWLFVSYEGLVHSVDVSGPALAFGEPWPLFDDAQRADGWRVGGGQHLAVHAASGRLYALVHQGPKDTHKDPGREVWVYDLAARRRVQRIELGNPLAALVRAQAGIARGGAASWLLDALLPNPGAWSILVTQDESPVLVATAEGPSSVLVHDARTGALLREIGEAGLAPTLLFAP
;
A
#
# COMPACT_ATOMS: atom_id res chain seq x y z
N MET A 1 28.84 29.40 -18.67
CA MET A 1 27.79 30.41 -18.36
C MET A 1 26.83 30.74 -19.51
N ARG A 2 27.21 30.62 -20.80
CA ARG A 2 26.32 30.91 -21.94
C ARG A 2 25.29 29.80 -22.30
N ARG A 3 25.46 28.58 -21.81
CA ARG A 3 24.52 27.45 -22.08
C ARG A 3 23.37 27.31 -21.06
N LEU A 4 23.51 27.91 -19.87
CA LEU A 4 22.44 27.94 -18.87
C LEU A 4 21.37 29.02 -19.16
N ALA A 5 21.77 30.08 -19.87
CA ALA A 5 20.86 31.19 -20.24
C ALA A 5 19.86 30.81 -21.35
N LEU A 6 20.18 29.82 -22.19
CA LEU A 6 19.29 29.40 -23.29
C LEU A 6 18.16 28.47 -22.81
N VAL A 7 18.35 27.75 -21.74
CA VAL A 7 17.29 26.87 -21.17
C VAL A 7 16.26 27.68 -20.38
N LEU A 8 16.70 28.75 -19.71
CA LEU A 8 15.80 29.69 -19.00
C LEU A 8 14.98 30.60 -19.94
N ALA A 9 15.46 30.89 -21.14
CA ALA A 9 14.72 31.69 -22.11
C ALA A 9 13.61 30.95 -22.84
N ALA A 10 13.67 29.58 -22.90
CA ALA A 10 12.60 28.78 -23.49
C ALA A 10 11.39 28.63 -22.55
N PHE A 11 11.55 28.81 -21.24
CA PHE A 11 10.46 28.75 -20.27
C PHE A 11 9.65 30.06 -20.14
N ALA A 12 10.17 31.17 -20.61
CA ALA A 12 9.52 32.47 -20.47
C ALA A 12 8.55 32.84 -21.63
N LEU A 13 8.48 32.04 -22.70
CA LEU A 13 7.66 32.33 -23.89
C LEU A 13 6.34 31.56 -23.96
N GLY A 14 6.02 30.71 -22.95
CA GLY A 14 4.79 29.90 -22.94
C GLY A 14 3.63 30.44 -22.09
N ALA A 15 3.76 31.59 -21.42
CA ALA A 15 2.78 32.07 -20.43
C ALA A 15 1.76 33.08 -20.95
N ALA A 16 1.36 33.01 -22.24
CA ALA A 16 0.19 33.69 -22.75
C ALA A 16 -0.97 32.71 -22.97
N GLY A 17 -1.25 31.90 -21.96
CA GLY A 17 -2.46 31.06 -21.92
C GLY A 17 -3.68 31.93 -21.68
N ALA A 18 -4.64 31.90 -22.60
CA ALA A 18 -5.96 32.43 -22.39
C ALA A 18 -6.49 31.96 -21.02
N ARG A 19 -6.88 32.90 -20.17
CA ARG A 19 -7.68 32.58 -18.97
C ARG A 19 -8.98 31.95 -19.47
N ALA A 20 -9.05 30.62 -19.47
CA ALA A 20 -10.33 29.95 -19.61
C ALA A 20 -11.12 30.32 -18.33
N GLU A 21 -12.22 31.01 -18.51
CA GLU A 21 -13.19 31.23 -17.46
C GLU A 21 -13.68 29.86 -17.01
N LEU A 22 -13.41 29.49 -15.74
CA LEU A 22 -13.88 28.23 -15.18
C LEU A 22 -15.42 28.23 -15.24
N ALA A 23 -16.00 27.16 -15.75
CA ALA A 23 -17.43 26.97 -15.71
C ALA A 23 -17.91 27.07 -14.24
N PRO A 24 -19.03 27.73 -13.97
CA PRO A 24 -19.57 27.81 -12.61
C PRO A 24 -19.78 26.42 -12.04
N GLU A 25 -19.20 26.13 -10.88
CA GLU A 25 -19.48 24.87 -10.19
C GLU A 25 -20.97 24.74 -9.91
N PRO A 26 -21.59 23.59 -10.20
CA PRO A 26 -22.98 23.36 -9.87
C PRO A 26 -23.16 23.30 -8.35
N VAL A 27 -23.60 24.39 -7.76
CA VAL A 27 -23.86 24.47 -6.32
C VAL A 27 -24.95 23.48 -5.94
N GLY A 28 -24.67 22.62 -4.95
CA GLY A 28 -25.65 21.67 -4.36
C GLY A 28 -25.69 20.28 -4.99
N LYS A 29 -24.73 19.87 -5.82
CA LYS A 29 -24.57 18.46 -6.22
C LYS A 29 -23.72 17.71 -5.20
N VAL A 30 -24.29 16.66 -4.62
CA VAL A 30 -23.51 15.66 -3.87
C VAL A 30 -22.77 14.81 -4.92
N PHE A 31 -21.45 14.81 -4.88
CA PHE A 31 -20.65 13.89 -5.67
C PHE A 31 -20.79 12.50 -5.04
N THR A 32 -21.18 11.52 -5.85
CA THR A 32 -21.14 10.10 -5.48
C THR A 32 -20.11 9.40 -6.34
N LEU A 33 -19.34 8.50 -5.74
CA LEU A 33 -18.42 7.65 -6.48
C LEU A 33 -19.21 6.73 -7.44
N PRO A 34 -18.61 6.29 -8.55
CA PRO A 34 -19.23 5.30 -9.43
C PRO A 34 -19.58 4.03 -8.65
N GLU A 35 -20.57 3.28 -9.16
CA GLU A 35 -20.92 1.99 -8.58
C GLU A 35 -19.70 1.09 -8.45
N ARG A 36 -19.58 0.45 -7.32
CA ARG A 36 -18.43 -0.42 -7.03
C ARG A 36 -18.76 -1.88 -7.37
N PRO A 37 -17.73 -2.67 -7.72
CA PRO A 37 -16.31 -2.29 -7.84
C PRO A 37 -16.01 -1.55 -9.14
N VAL A 38 -15.11 -0.54 -9.09
CA VAL A 38 -14.44 -0.03 -10.29
C VAL A 38 -13.44 -1.10 -10.71
N PRO A 39 -13.53 -1.71 -11.90
CA PRO A 39 -12.76 -2.92 -12.24
C PRO A 39 -11.26 -2.80 -12.01
N HIS A 40 -10.65 -1.69 -12.44
CA HIS A 40 -9.23 -1.40 -12.22
C HIS A 40 -9.02 -0.21 -11.27
N GLY A 41 -9.96 -0.02 -10.32
CA GLY A 41 -9.83 1.00 -9.28
C GLY A 41 -8.71 0.66 -8.30
N PHE A 42 -7.98 1.67 -7.86
CA PHE A 42 -7.01 1.56 -6.78
C PHE A 42 -7.01 2.79 -5.90
N TRP A 43 -6.79 2.58 -4.61
CA TRP A 43 -6.59 3.66 -3.66
C TRP A 43 -5.09 3.92 -3.49
N LEU A 44 -4.71 5.19 -3.49
CA LEU A 44 -3.34 5.65 -3.34
C LEU A 44 -3.24 6.56 -2.13
N SER A 45 -2.52 6.13 -1.09
CA SER A 45 -2.23 6.95 0.08
C SER A 45 -1.05 7.87 -0.18
N ASP A 46 -1.20 9.13 0.19
CA ASP A 46 -0.17 10.17 0.11
C ASP A 46 0.20 10.65 1.51
N ALA A 47 1.44 10.41 1.89
CA ALA A 47 1.94 10.71 3.23
C ALA A 47 2.03 12.22 3.51
N LEU A 48 2.32 13.06 2.52
CA LEU A 48 2.44 14.50 2.70
C LEU A 48 1.08 15.19 2.64
N LEU A 49 0.17 14.74 1.79
CA LEU A 49 -1.18 15.30 1.67
C LEU A 49 -2.14 14.78 2.72
N HIS A 50 -1.75 13.77 3.51
CA HIS A 50 -2.63 13.12 4.49
C HIS A 50 -3.97 12.71 3.91
N ARG A 51 -3.92 12.05 2.76
CA ARG A 51 -5.11 11.59 2.06
C ARG A 51 -4.90 10.20 1.47
N THR A 52 -6.02 9.54 1.20
CA THR A 52 -6.06 8.43 0.26
C THR A 52 -7.00 8.79 -0.89
N ALA A 53 -6.58 8.53 -2.11
CA ALA A 53 -7.27 8.93 -3.33
C ALA A 53 -7.61 7.71 -4.17
N LEU A 54 -8.85 7.62 -4.64
CA LEU A 54 -9.30 6.57 -5.55
C LEU A 54 -9.05 7.01 -6.99
N PHE A 55 -8.31 6.21 -7.72
CA PHE A 55 -8.06 6.38 -9.16
C PHE A 55 -8.65 5.21 -9.94
N ASP A 56 -9.03 5.49 -11.16
CA ASP A 56 -9.30 4.50 -12.18
C ASP A 56 -8.03 4.30 -13.03
N ALA A 57 -7.47 3.10 -13.05
CA ALA A 57 -6.26 2.81 -13.82
C ALA A 57 -6.50 2.85 -15.33
N ASP A 58 -7.72 2.63 -15.82
CA ASP A 58 -8.03 2.63 -17.25
C ASP A 58 -8.09 4.05 -17.82
N SER A 59 -8.73 4.97 -17.14
CA SER A 59 -8.82 6.38 -17.57
C SER A 59 -7.67 7.22 -17.02
N GLY A 60 -7.14 6.90 -15.85
CA GLY A 60 -6.20 7.70 -15.07
C GLY A 60 -6.90 8.79 -14.25
N GLU A 61 -8.22 8.79 -14.20
CA GLU A 61 -9.01 9.81 -13.50
C GLU A 61 -8.96 9.62 -11.99
N LEU A 62 -8.89 10.74 -11.27
CA LEU A 62 -9.12 10.82 -9.83
C LEU A 62 -10.64 10.79 -9.58
N LEU A 63 -11.14 9.71 -8.99
CA LEU A 63 -12.56 9.50 -8.73
C LEU A 63 -13.02 10.08 -7.39
N GLY A 64 -12.16 10.05 -6.38
CA GLY A 64 -12.52 10.55 -5.05
C GLY A 64 -11.32 10.64 -4.13
N THR A 65 -11.46 11.43 -3.07
CA THR A 65 -10.41 11.65 -2.09
C THR A 65 -10.99 11.58 -0.69
N LEU A 66 -10.31 10.85 0.19
CA LEU A 66 -10.61 10.76 1.61
C LEU A 66 -9.40 11.26 2.38
N THR A 67 -9.60 12.31 3.19
CA THR A 67 -8.59 12.83 4.12
C THR A 67 -8.92 12.34 5.51
N ALA A 68 -7.91 12.03 6.31
CA ALA A 68 -8.12 11.43 7.62
C ALA A 68 -7.16 11.96 8.68
N GLY A 69 -7.70 12.11 9.88
CA GLY A 69 -6.98 12.51 11.07
C GLY A 69 -6.44 13.94 11.04
N THR A 70 -5.57 14.24 12.00
CA THR A 70 -4.88 15.54 12.06
C THR A 70 -3.73 15.58 11.06
N PRO A 71 -3.72 16.54 10.10
CA PRO A 71 -2.61 16.69 9.18
C PRO A 71 -1.26 16.87 9.89
N GLY A 72 -0.20 16.22 9.41
CA GLY A 72 1.12 16.24 10.02
C GLY A 72 1.30 15.26 11.18
N VAL A 73 0.30 14.43 11.47
CA VAL A 73 0.36 13.37 12.47
C VAL A 73 0.18 12.02 11.79
N GLY A 74 1.25 11.21 11.79
CA GLY A 74 1.27 9.92 11.12
C GLY A 74 1.64 10.02 9.63
N PHE A 75 2.10 8.91 9.07
CA PHE A 75 2.60 8.89 7.69
C PHE A 75 1.64 8.26 6.69
N VAL A 76 0.71 7.41 7.15
CA VAL A 76 -0.07 6.60 6.22
C VAL A 76 -1.51 6.44 6.67
N ILE A 77 -2.39 6.72 5.73
CA ILE A 77 -3.80 6.35 5.80
C ILE A 77 -3.92 4.97 5.15
N ALA A 78 -4.23 3.95 5.96
CA ALA A 78 -4.44 2.58 5.52
C ALA A 78 -5.93 2.25 5.65
N PRO A 79 -6.73 2.43 4.59
CA PRO A 79 -8.16 2.14 4.62
C PRO A 79 -8.42 0.64 4.69
N LEU A 80 -9.43 0.26 5.46
CA LEU A 80 -10.02 -1.06 5.45
C LEU A 80 -11.39 -0.98 4.78
N PHE A 81 -11.71 -1.93 3.92
CA PHE A 81 -12.95 -1.94 3.16
C PHE A 81 -13.88 -3.03 3.68
N SER A 82 -15.15 -2.68 3.89
CA SER A 82 -16.16 -3.66 4.25
C SER A 82 -16.33 -4.71 3.14
N LYS A 83 -16.72 -5.93 3.51
CA LYS A 83 -16.87 -7.04 2.55
C LYS A 83 -17.95 -6.80 1.49
N ASP A 84 -18.94 -5.98 1.80
CA ASP A 84 -19.99 -5.59 0.88
C ASP A 84 -19.68 -4.31 0.07
N GLY A 85 -18.48 -3.73 0.29
CA GLY A 85 -18.02 -2.54 -0.40
C GLY A 85 -18.76 -1.24 -0.02
N ARG A 86 -19.58 -1.25 1.05
CA ARG A 86 -20.41 -0.09 1.43
C ARG A 86 -19.75 0.86 2.40
N GLU A 87 -18.76 0.40 3.14
CA GLU A 87 -18.12 1.18 4.20
C GLU A 87 -16.60 1.12 4.08
N ILE A 88 -15.96 2.22 4.46
CA ILE A 88 -14.53 2.35 4.63
C ILE A 88 -14.25 2.63 6.09
N TYR A 89 -13.31 1.90 6.69
CA TYR A 89 -12.89 2.08 8.07
C TYR A 89 -11.49 2.67 8.10
N LEU A 90 -11.30 3.76 8.86
CA LEU A 90 -10.00 4.40 9.05
C LEU A 90 -9.69 4.52 10.53
N ALA A 91 -8.52 4.04 10.93
CA ALA A 91 -7.98 4.32 12.24
C ALA A 91 -7.29 5.69 12.22
N GLU A 92 -7.79 6.64 13.00
CA GLU A 92 -7.39 8.04 12.96
C GLU A 92 -7.00 8.57 14.34
N THR A 93 -6.17 9.61 14.35
CA THR A 93 -5.76 10.32 15.55
C THR A 93 -6.02 11.79 15.39
N TYR A 94 -6.62 12.38 16.41
CA TYR A 94 -6.89 13.81 16.49
C TYR A 94 -6.22 14.41 17.72
N TYR A 95 -5.73 15.64 17.58
CA TYR A 95 -5.21 16.44 18.69
C TYR A 95 -5.99 17.74 18.80
N ALA A 96 -6.35 18.12 20.02
CA ALA A 96 -7.19 19.29 20.28
C ALA A 96 -6.60 20.63 19.79
N ARG A 97 -5.30 20.69 19.50
CA ARG A 97 -4.58 21.89 19.04
C ARG A 97 -3.66 21.59 17.86
N GLY A 98 -4.20 21.04 16.78
CA GLY A 98 -3.42 20.62 15.63
C GLY A 98 -2.58 19.39 15.95
N VAL A 99 -1.26 19.52 16.13
CA VAL A 99 -0.35 18.38 16.40
C VAL A 99 -0.04 18.18 17.89
N ARG A 100 -0.81 18.76 18.81
CA ARG A 100 -0.57 18.71 20.27
C ARG A 100 -1.89 18.88 21.05
N GLY A 101 -1.79 18.64 22.36
CA GLY A 101 -2.90 18.75 23.30
C GLY A 101 -3.50 17.38 23.59
N GLU A 102 -4.77 17.35 23.98
CA GLU A 102 -5.49 16.11 24.23
C GLU A 102 -5.58 15.30 22.94
N ARG A 103 -5.24 14.01 23.05
CA ARG A 103 -5.25 13.03 21.95
C ARG A 103 -6.52 12.19 22.00
N THR A 104 -7.13 12.04 20.87
CA THR A 104 -8.27 11.14 20.64
C THR A 104 -7.95 10.20 19.49
N ASP A 105 -8.04 8.90 19.73
CA ASP A 105 -7.91 7.88 18.70
C ASP A 105 -9.26 7.22 18.44
N VAL A 106 -9.59 7.03 17.18
CA VAL A 106 -10.88 6.48 16.76
C VAL A 106 -10.69 5.52 15.58
N VAL A 107 -11.70 4.68 15.36
CA VAL A 107 -11.96 4.06 14.06
C VAL A 107 -13.17 4.74 13.47
N ASN A 108 -12.96 5.56 12.47
CA ASN A 108 -14.02 6.21 11.71
C ASN A 108 -14.61 5.26 10.67
N VAL A 109 -15.91 5.38 10.49
CA VAL A 109 -16.67 4.66 9.48
C VAL A 109 -17.20 5.66 8.47
N TYR A 110 -16.85 5.46 7.21
CA TYR A 110 -17.29 6.30 6.10
C TYR A 110 -18.17 5.50 5.15
N ASP A 111 -19.15 6.18 4.56
CA ASP A 111 -19.88 5.66 3.42
C ASP A 111 -18.94 5.56 2.21
N ALA A 112 -18.86 4.39 1.62
CA ALA A 112 -17.90 4.15 0.55
C ALA A 112 -18.29 4.80 -0.80
N THR A 113 -19.51 5.31 -0.93
CA THR A 113 -20.01 5.96 -2.14
C THR A 113 -19.92 7.47 -2.05
N THR A 114 -20.35 8.05 -0.93
CA THR A 114 -20.37 9.50 -0.71
C THR A 114 -19.10 10.01 -0.01
N LEU A 115 -18.31 9.12 0.56
CA LEU A 115 -17.16 9.39 1.43
C LEU A 115 -17.52 10.24 2.67
N ALA A 116 -18.81 10.28 3.03
CA ALA A 116 -19.28 10.98 4.21
C ALA A 116 -19.01 10.16 5.48
N PRO A 117 -18.64 10.78 6.61
CA PRO A 117 -18.51 10.09 7.88
C PRO A 117 -19.88 9.64 8.38
N LEU A 118 -20.00 8.36 8.75
CA LEU A 118 -21.22 7.74 9.27
C LEU A 118 -21.17 7.56 10.78
N HIS A 119 -20.01 7.16 11.31
CA HIS A 119 -19.86 6.84 12.73
C HIS A 119 -18.39 6.90 13.16
N GLU A 120 -18.19 7.13 14.46
CA GLU A 120 -16.88 7.20 15.11
C GLU A 120 -16.87 6.22 16.29
N ILE A 121 -15.87 5.32 16.33
CA ILE A 121 -15.68 4.35 17.39
C ILE A 121 -14.44 4.72 18.16
N ALA A 122 -14.59 5.25 19.39
CA ALA A 122 -13.45 5.61 20.23
C ALA A 122 -12.63 4.37 20.62
N ILE A 123 -11.30 4.49 20.56
CA ILE A 123 -10.33 3.51 21.02
C ILE A 123 -9.33 4.17 21.98
N PRO A 124 -8.56 3.40 22.79
CA PRO A 124 -7.52 3.95 23.61
C PRO A 124 -6.52 4.79 22.80
N PRO A 125 -6.04 5.95 23.30
CA PRO A 125 -5.17 6.87 22.57
C PRO A 125 -3.71 6.37 22.52
N LYS A 126 -3.48 5.24 21.83
CA LYS A 126 -2.23 4.47 21.80
C LYS A 126 -1.82 4.03 20.40
N ARG A 127 -2.66 4.32 19.39
CA ARG A 127 -2.43 3.89 18.00
C ARG A 127 -1.02 4.26 17.52
N ALA A 128 -0.39 3.37 16.76
CA ALA A 128 0.87 3.66 16.08
C ALA A 128 0.63 4.66 14.94
N GLU A 129 1.11 5.90 15.10
CA GLU A 129 0.87 7.00 14.16
C GLU A 129 1.92 7.07 13.06
N TYR A 130 3.14 6.63 13.34
CA TYR A 130 4.31 6.80 12.47
C TYR A 130 4.76 5.50 11.81
N PHE A 131 3.84 4.60 11.55
CA PHE A 131 4.15 3.34 10.87
C PHE A 131 3.76 3.41 9.39
N PRO A 132 4.73 3.53 8.46
CA PRO A 132 4.47 3.65 7.03
C PRO A 132 4.21 2.28 6.39
N GLY A 133 3.16 1.58 6.80
CA GLY A 133 2.83 0.26 6.30
C GLY A 133 1.33 0.00 6.30
N ASN A 134 0.89 -0.91 5.43
CA ASN A 134 -0.50 -1.33 5.33
C ASN A 134 -0.94 -2.29 6.45
N ALA A 135 0.01 -2.80 7.24
CA ALA A 135 -0.24 -3.73 8.35
C ALA A 135 -0.40 -3.04 9.72
N ALA A 136 -0.64 -1.72 9.76
CA ALA A 136 -0.96 -1.01 11.00
C ALA A 136 -2.35 -1.36 11.54
N ASN A 137 -3.24 -1.85 10.69
CA ASN A 137 -4.59 -2.29 11.00
C ASN A 137 -5.03 -3.42 10.04
N ALA A 138 -6.00 -4.20 10.46
CA ALA A 138 -6.58 -5.26 9.64
C ALA A 138 -8.07 -5.45 9.96
N LEU A 139 -8.84 -5.90 8.95
CA LEU A 139 -10.23 -6.35 9.10
C LEU A 139 -10.26 -7.88 9.09
N SER A 140 -10.95 -8.49 10.04
CA SER A 140 -11.12 -9.95 10.10
C SER A 140 -11.82 -10.50 8.85
N ASP A 141 -11.61 -11.78 8.55
CA ASP A 141 -12.12 -12.39 7.31
C ASP A 141 -13.65 -12.41 7.21
N ASP A 142 -14.35 -12.36 8.33
CA ASP A 142 -15.82 -12.20 8.36
C ASP A 142 -16.27 -10.74 8.23
N GLY A 143 -15.33 -9.78 8.19
CA GLY A 143 -15.61 -8.35 8.08
C GLY A 143 -16.27 -7.74 9.32
N ARG A 144 -16.19 -8.40 10.48
CA ARG A 144 -16.81 -7.93 11.71
C ARG A 144 -15.89 -7.14 12.62
N TYR A 145 -14.66 -7.56 12.76
CA TYR A 145 -13.71 -6.95 13.68
C TYR A 145 -12.60 -6.24 12.94
N ALA A 146 -12.32 -5.01 13.33
CA ALA A 146 -11.09 -4.32 12.96
C ALA A 146 -10.11 -4.32 14.14
N ALA A 147 -8.85 -4.62 13.85
CA ALA A 147 -7.76 -4.59 14.82
C ALA A 147 -6.78 -3.48 14.44
N VAL A 148 -6.41 -2.64 15.41
CA VAL A 148 -5.53 -1.48 15.25
C VAL A 148 -4.30 -1.65 16.13
N PHE A 149 -3.12 -1.58 15.55
CA PHE A 149 -1.86 -1.70 16.27
C PHE A 149 -1.56 -0.45 17.09
N ASN A 150 -1.21 -0.65 18.36
CA ASN A 150 -0.78 0.35 19.31
C ASN A 150 0.71 0.20 19.62
N ALA A 151 1.44 1.31 19.66
CA ALA A 151 2.88 1.31 19.90
C ALA A 151 3.29 1.84 21.27
N THR A 152 2.41 2.58 21.96
CA THR A 152 2.75 3.29 23.21
C THR A 152 1.68 3.08 24.29
N PRO A 153 2.07 2.99 25.58
CA PRO A 153 3.44 2.89 26.11
C PRO A 153 4.07 1.50 25.88
N GLY A 154 3.32 0.53 25.42
CA GLY A 154 3.75 -0.82 25.06
C GLY A 154 2.95 -1.32 23.88
N ALA A 155 3.45 -2.33 23.17
CA ALA A 155 2.75 -2.94 22.05
C ALA A 155 1.45 -3.61 22.53
N SER A 156 0.35 -3.28 21.84
CA SER A 156 -0.96 -3.87 22.02
C SER A 156 -1.79 -3.77 20.75
N VAL A 157 -2.95 -4.39 20.73
CA VAL A 157 -3.94 -4.27 19.65
C VAL A 157 -5.25 -3.82 20.24
N SER A 158 -5.81 -2.73 19.72
CA SER A 158 -7.20 -2.33 19.95
C SER A 158 -8.12 -3.05 18.98
N VAL A 159 -9.13 -3.75 19.48
CA VAL A 159 -10.12 -4.47 18.67
C VAL A 159 -11.46 -3.77 18.78
N VAL A 160 -12.08 -3.49 17.63
CA VAL A 160 -13.43 -2.91 17.53
C VAL A 160 -14.35 -3.84 16.75
N ASP A 161 -15.60 -3.94 17.15
CA ASP A 161 -16.69 -4.55 16.37
C ASP A 161 -17.29 -3.45 15.50
N VAL A 162 -16.92 -3.45 14.20
CA VAL A 162 -17.35 -2.40 13.27
C VAL A 162 -18.82 -2.50 12.93
N ARG A 163 -19.46 -3.68 13.06
CA ARG A 163 -20.90 -3.85 12.87
C ARG A 163 -21.69 -3.34 14.05
N ALA A 164 -21.24 -3.65 15.27
CA ALA A 164 -21.87 -3.17 16.50
C ALA A 164 -21.45 -1.75 16.91
N ARG A 165 -20.53 -1.12 16.17
CA ARG A 165 -20.02 0.24 16.41
C ARG A 165 -19.48 0.44 17.81
N ARG A 166 -18.67 -0.50 18.29
CA ARG A 166 -18.12 -0.43 19.65
C ARG A 166 -16.71 -0.98 19.77
N PHE A 167 -15.97 -0.42 20.70
CA PHE A 167 -14.72 -0.99 21.19
C PHE A 167 -15.00 -2.31 21.92
N VAL A 168 -14.15 -3.32 21.66
CA VAL A 168 -14.28 -4.67 22.26
C VAL A 168 -13.23 -4.87 23.36
N ALA A 169 -11.96 -4.75 23.02
CA ALA A 169 -10.87 -5.01 23.94
C ALA A 169 -9.56 -4.39 23.47
N GLU A 170 -8.66 -4.14 24.41
CA GLU A 170 -7.23 -3.96 24.16
C GLU A 170 -6.50 -5.24 24.59
N VAL A 171 -5.69 -5.79 23.69
CA VAL A 171 -4.90 -7.02 23.93
C VAL A 171 -3.42 -6.64 23.97
N PRO A 172 -2.73 -6.83 25.10
CA PRO A 172 -1.28 -6.65 25.16
C PRO A 172 -0.56 -7.65 24.25
N THR A 173 0.40 -7.15 23.45
CA THR A 173 1.16 -7.96 22.48
C THR A 173 2.66 -7.69 22.61
N PRO A 174 3.27 -7.91 23.79
CA PRO A 174 4.64 -7.51 24.06
C PRO A 174 5.62 -8.17 23.08
N GLY A 175 6.45 -7.34 22.44
CA GLY A 175 7.43 -7.78 21.46
C GLY A 175 6.84 -8.20 20.10
N CYS A 176 5.52 -8.03 19.86
CA CYS A 176 4.88 -8.32 18.59
C CYS A 176 4.24 -7.04 18.02
N GLY A 177 4.30 -6.89 16.71
CA GLY A 177 3.76 -5.74 16.00
C GLY A 177 3.10 -6.13 14.70
N LEU A 178 2.38 -5.16 14.11
CA LEU A 178 1.67 -5.31 12.86
C LEU A 178 0.51 -6.29 12.94
N VAL A 179 -0.50 -6.07 12.12
CA VAL A 179 -1.74 -6.85 12.21
C VAL A 179 -2.14 -7.34 10.83
N PHE A 180 -2.37 -8.64 10.72
CA PHE A 180 -2.81 -9.31 9.51
C PHE A 180 -4.07 -10.11 9.80
N ALA A 181 -5.05 -10.12 8.90
CA ALA A 181 -6.25 -10.95 9.06
C ALA A 181 -5.89 -12.45 9.03
N ALA A 182 -6.42 -13.24 9.96
CA ALA A 182 -6.06 -14.65 10.11
C ALA A 182 -7.28 -15.58 10.27
N GLY A 183 -8.40 -15.20 9.69
CA GLY A 183 -9.65 -15.96 9.76
C GLY A 183 -10.82 -15.13 10.33
N PRO A 184 -11.98 -15.72 10.51
CA PRO A 184 -13.08 -15.09 11.23
C PRO A 184 -12.65 -14.74 12.65
N ALA A 185 -12.87 -13.47 13.05
CA ALA A 185 -12.55 -13.00 14.40
C ALA A 185 -11.11 -13.32 14.88
N ARG A 186 -10.14 -13.38 13.96
CA ARG A 186 -8.74 -13.73 14.28
C ARG A 186 -7.75 -12.88 13.50
N PHE A 187 -6.61 -12.57 14.13
CA PHE A 187 -5.52 -11.80 13.59
C PHE A 187 -4.18 -12.48 13.85
N LEU A 188 -3.21 -12.20 12.98
CA LEU A 188 -1.83 -12.62 13.06
C LEU A 188 -0.95 -11.39 13.28
N MET A 189 0.09 -11.51 14.11
CA MET A 189 1.13 -10.49 14.31
C MET A 189 2.52 -11.13 14.21
N LEU A 190 3.52 -10.37 13.81
CA LEU A 190 4.92 -10.78 13.81
C LEU A 190 5.58 -10.39 15.12
N CYS A 191 6.46 -11.25 15.64
CA CYS A 191 7.17 -11.00 16.89
C CYS A 191 8.68 -10.87 16.67
N ALA A 192 9.32 -10.06 17.50
CA ALA A 192 10.75 -9.74 17.41
C ALA A 192 11.67 -10.95 17.67
N ASP A 193 11.15 -12.03 18.24
CA ASP A 193 11.87 -13.29 18.46
C ASP A 193 11.69 -14.31 17.32
N GLY A 194 11.09 -13.89 16.21
CA GLY A 194 10.82 -14.76 15.06
C GLY A 194 9.54 -15.59 15.16
N ALA A 195 8.79 -15.45 16.23
CA ALA A 195 7.48 -16.10 16.39
C ALA A 195 6.35 -15.32 15.71
N ALA A 196 5.20 -15.97 15.59
CA ALA A 196 3.94 -15.34 15.27
C ALA A 196 3.02 -15.31 16.49
N LEU A 197 2.18 -14.28 16.63
CA LEU A 197 1.15 -14.18 17.64
C LEU A 197 -0.22 -14.22 16.96
N ALA A 198 -1.06 -15.18 17.33
CA ALA A 198 -2.46 -15.22 16.93
C ALA A 198 -3.32 -14.52 18.00
N VAL A 199 -4.12 -13.53 17.59
CA VAL A 199 -5.10 -12.85 18.45
C VAL A 199 -6.48 -13.28 18.00
N ALA A 200 -7.21 -14.00 18.86
CA ALA A 200 -8.57 -14.44 18.61
C ALA A 200 -9.56 -13.61 19.44
N VAL A 201 -10.68 -13.25 18.84
CA VAL A 201 -11.74 -12.43 19.44
C VAL A 201 -13.01 -13.26 19.58
N ASP A 202 -13.66 -13.16 20.72
CA ASP A 202 -14.97 -13.78 20.97
C ASP A 202 -15.86 -12.83 21.80
N GLU A 203 -17.07 -13.28 22.15
CA GLU A 203 -18.03 -12.49 22.95
C GLU A 203 -17.53 -12.15 24.36
N ARG A 204 -16.53 -12.89 24.87
CA ARG A 204 -15.95 -12.71 26.19
C ARG A 204 -14.73 -11.78 26.19
N GLY A 205 -14.26 -11.40 25.00
CA GLY A 205 -13.10 -10.53 24.82
C GLY A 205 -12.14 -11.05 23.75
N ALA A 206 -10.84 -10.88 23.99
CA ALA A 206 -9.80 -11.34 23.07
C ALA A 206 -8.69 -12.07 23.84
N ARG A 207 -8.08 -13.07 23.19
CA ARG A 207 -6.95 -13.85 23.70
C ARG A 207 -5.84 -13.92 22.67
N ALA A 208 -4.61 -14.05 23.15
CA ALA A 208 -3.44 -14.17 22.31
C ALA A 208 -2.70 -15.49 22.56
N GLU A 209 -2.23 -16.13 21.51
CA GLU A 209 -1.44 -17.36 21.54
C GLU A 209 -0.21 -17.20 20.65
N ARG A 210 0.98 -17.49 21.19
CA ARG A 210 2.26 -17.35 20.51
C ARG A 210 2.73 -18.69 19.95
N SER A 211 3.22 -18.69 18.71
CA SER A 211 3.83 -19.88 18.09
C SER A 211 5.29 -20.07 18.54
N ALA A 212 5.89 -21.19 18.14
CA ALA A 212 7.35 -21.28 18.06
C ALA A 212 7.88 -20.29 16.98
N PRO A 213 9.17 -19.87 17.06
CA PRO A 213 9.80 -19.10 15.99
C PRO A 213 9.78 -19.85 14.66
N PHE A 214 9.49 -19.13 13.56
CA PHE A 214 9.47 -19.68 12.21
C PHE A 214 10.45 -18.97 11.26
N PHE A 215 11.11 -17.94 11.72
CA PHE A 215 12.23 -17.26 11.05
C PHE A 215 13.25 -16.77 12.09
N ASP A 216 14.47 -16.47 11.65
CA ASP A 216 15.50 -15.87 12.52
C ASP A 216 15.62 -14.37 12.25
N PRO A 217 15.12 -13.52 13.15
CA PRO A 217 15.12 -12.06 12.94
C PRO A 217 16.52 -11.42 12.99
N ASN A 218 17.54 -12.14 13.48
CA ASN A 218 18.91 -11.63 13.53
C ASN A 218 19.71 -12.03 12.27
N ALA A 219 19.47 -13.22 11.72
CA ALA A 219 20.15 -13.71 10.54
C ALA A 219 19.52 -13.18 9.25
N ASP A 220 18.18 -13.27 9.12
CA ASP A 220 17.43 -12.87 7.94
C ASP A 220 16.03 -12.39 8.32
N PRO A 221 15.87 -11.11 8.71
CA PRO A 221 14.60 -10.55 9.13
C PRO A 221 13.53 -10.61 8.04
N LEU A 222 12.27 -10.82 8.43
CA LEU A 222 11.14 -10.65 7.52
C LEU A 222 10.84 -9.17 7.28
N THR A 223 10.43 -8.85 6.06
CA THR A 223 9.78 -7.58 5.80
C THR A 223 8.31 -7.66 6.24
N GLU A 224 7.76 -6.56 6.70
CA GLU A 224 6.36 -6.45 7.12
C GLU A 224 5.38 -6.34 5.93
N LYS A 225 5.87 -6.41 4.70
CA LYS A 225 5.14 -6.11 3.47
C LYS A 225 4.60 -7.39 2.83
N ALA A 226 3.74 -8.08 3.60
CA ALA A 226 3.16 -9.34 3.19
C ALA A 226 1.99 -9.19 2.23
N VAL A 227 1.74 -10.25 1.45
CA VAL A 227 0.55 -10.40 0.61
C VAL A 227 -0.15 -11.70 0.94
N ARG A 228 -1.44 -11.78 0.60
CA ARG A 228 -2.27 -12.92 0.94
C ARG A 228 -2.91 -13.57 -0.29
N ARG A 229 -2.82 -14.88 -0.39
CA ARG A 229 -3.55 -15.70 -1.36
C ARG A 229 -4.47 -16.69 -0.64
N GLY A 230 -5.76 -16.42 -0.65
CA GLY A 230 -6.72 -17.25 0.09
C GLY A 230 -6.44 -17.24 1.58
N ALA A 231 -6.13 -18.41 2.17
CA ALA A 231 -5.77 -18.54 3.58
C ALA A 231 -4.24 -18.47 3.83
N GLU A 232 -3.42 -18.23 2.83
CA GLU A 232 -1.97 -18.24 2.95
C GLU A 232 -1.41 -16.80 2.88
N TRP A 233 -0.72 -16.37 3.94
CA TRP A 233 0.11 -15.18 3.94
C TRP A 233 1.51 -15.50 3.43
N LEU A 234 2.05 -14.64 2.57
CA LEU A 234 3.40 -14.72 2.02
C LEU A 234 4.19 -13.50 2.51
N PHE A 235 5.24 -13.77 3.28
CA PHE A 235 6.22 -12.81 3.75
C PHE A 235 7.53 -13.02 3.00
N VAL A 236 8.30 -11.97 2.80
CA VAL A 236 9.63 -12.11 2.22
C VAL A 236 10.67 -11.57 3.20
N SER A 237 11.79 -12.28 3.31
CA SER A 237 12.92 -11.85 4.13
C SER A 237 13.83 -10.86 3.39
N TYR A 238 14.76 -10.24 4.09
CA TYR A 238 15.75 -9.32 3.52
C TYR A 238 16.65 -10.00 2.47
N GLU A 239 16.95 -11.29 2.65
CA GLU A 239 17.73 -12.08 1.70
C GLU A 239 16.87 -12.70 0.57
N GLY A 240 15.55 -12.44 0.59
CA GLY A 240 14.63 -12.86 -0.46
C GLY A 240 14.07 -14.27 -0.28
N LEU A 241 13.99 -14.81 0.93
CA LEU A 241 13.26 -16.04 1.22
C LEU A 241 11.77 -15.75 1.39
N VAL A 242 10.93 -16.50 0.70
CA VAL A 242 9.48 -16.44 0.88
C VAL A 242 9.07 -17.42 1.96
N HIS A 243 8.51 -16.88 3.05
CA HIS A 243 7.93 -17.62 4.15
C HIS A 243 6.42 -17.60 4.03
N SER A 244 5.76 -18.74 4.17
CA SER A 244 4.30 -18.82 4.14
C SER A 244 3.71 -19.16 5.50
N VAL A 245 2.56 -18.56 5.80
CA VAL A 245 1.77 -18.83 7.02
C VAL A 245 0.34 -19.13 6.61
N ASP A 246 -0.08 -20.39 6.76
CA ASP A 246 -1.46 -20.82 6.54
C ASP A 246 -2.30 -20.53 7.79
N VAL A 247 -3.37 -19.78 7.58
CA VAL A 247 -4.31 -19.35 8.64
C VAL A 247 -5.69 -20.04 8.53
N SER A 248 -5.83 -21.06 7.70
CA SER A 248 -7.09 -21.80 7.49
C SER A 248 -7.50 -22.64 8.70
N GLY A 249 -6.52 -23.20 9.41
CA GLY A 249 -6.74 -24.04 10.57
C GLY A 249 -6.90 -23.28 11.89
N PRO A 250 -7.21 -23.98 12.99
CA PRO A 250 -7.29 -23.38 14.33
C PRO A 250 -5.91 -22.88 14.81
N ALA A 251 -4.83 -23.55 14.46
CA ALA A 251 -3.46 -23.13 14.68
C ALA A 251 -2.84 -22.57 13.39
N LEU A 252 -1.81 -21.73 13.54
CA LEU A 252 -1.00 -21.27 12.41
C LEU A 252 -0.12 -22.42 11.92
N ALA A 253 -0.03 -22.62 10.60
CA ALA A 253 0.88 -23.57 9.98
C ALA A 253 1.91 -22.85 9.13
N PHE A 254 3.18 -23.23 9.25
CA PHE A 254 4.31 -22.59 8.59
C PHE A 254 4.84 -23.49 7.49
N GLY A 255 4.95 -22.94 6.28
CA GLY A 255 5.51 -23.67 5.14
C GLY A 255 7.04 -23.59 5.07
N GLU A 256 7.64 -24.52 4.32
CA GLU A 256 9.08 -24.48 4.03
C GLU A 256 9.41 -23.24 3.20
N PRO A 257 10.36 -22.39 3.64
CA PRO A 257 10.78 -21.21 2.90
C PRO A 257 11.39 -21.58 1.54
N TRP A 258 11.23 -20.69 0.58
CA TRP A 258 11.84 -20.86 -0.74
C TRP A 258 12.40 -19.54 -1.27
N PRO A 259 13.50 -19.56 -2.06
CA PRO A 259 14.18 -18.35 -2.50
C PRO A 259 13.52 -17.71 -3.72
N LEU A 260 13.39 -16.36 -3.72
CA LEU A 260 13.11 -15.57 -4.92
C LEU A 260 14.32 -15.50 -5.86
N PHE A 261 15.51 -15.46 -5.29
CA PHE A 261 16.77 -15.28 -6.02
C PHE A 261 17.64 -16.51 -5.91
N ASP A 262 18.20 -16.97 -7.01
CA ASP A 262 19.28 -17.97 -6.99
C ASP A 262 20.62 -17.36 -6.50
N ASP A 263 21.65 -18.17 -6.32
CA ASP A 263 22.94 -17.74 -5.77
C ASP A 263 23.62 -16.69 -6.66
N ALA A 264 23.52 -16.83 -7.98
CA ALA A 264 24.10 -15.88 -8.92
C ALA A 264 23.39 -14.52 -8.84
N GLN A 265 22.05 -14.53 -8.79
CA GLN A 265 21.26 -13.31 -8.65
C GLN A 265 21.53 -12.60 -7.32
N ARG A 266 21.67 -13.35 -6.21
CA ARG A 266 22.08 -12.78 -4.92
C ARG A 266 23.47 -12.17 -4.97
N ALA A 267 24.41 -12.84 -5.62
CA ALA A 267 25.77 -12.34 -5.82
C ALA A 267 25.79 -11.06 -6.68
N ASP A 268 24.90 -10.95 -7.67
CA ASP A 268 24.69 -9.76 -8.50
C ASP A 268 23.97 -8.63 -7.74
N GLY A 269 23.62 -8.83 -6.48
CA GLY A 269 22.97 -7.84 -5.62
C GLY A 269 21.46 -7.69 -5.81
N TRP A 270 20.77 -8.66 -6.44
CA TRP A 270 19.33 -8.60 -6.55
C TRP A 270 18.65 -8.73 -5.19
N ARG A 271 17.72 -7.80 -4.92
CA ARG A 271 16.99 -7.64 -3.65
C ARG A 271 15.54 -7.25 -3.93
N VAL A 272 14.64 -7.57 -3.00
CA VAL A 272 13.33 -6.91 -2.95
C VAL A 272 13.50 -5.47 -2.51
N GLY A 273 12.65 -4.55 -2.96
CA GLY A 273 12.78 -3.15 -2.61
C GLY A 273 11.47 -2.37 -2.62
N GLY A 274 11.51 -1.21 -1.98
CA GLY A 274 10.38 -0.30 -1.88
C GLY A 274 9.54 -0.43 -0.61
N GLY A 275 8.54 0.42 -0.50
CA GLY A 275 7.61 0.49 0.63
C GLY A 275 6.52 -0.60 0.63
N GLN A 276 6.13 -1.07 -0.56
CA GLN A 276 5.16 -2.16 -0.75
C GLN A 276 5.62 -2.99 -1.95
N HIS A 277 6.52 -3.92 -1.71
CA HIS A 277 7.25 -4.63 -2.76
C HIS A 277 6.62 -5.95 -3.21
N LEU A 278 5.53 -6.41 -2.60
CA LEU A 278 4.83 -7.61 -3.02
C LEU A 278 3.40 -7.28 -3.46
N ALA A 279 2.96 -7.99 -4.50
CA ALA A 279 1.57 -8.11 -4.90
C ALA A 279 1.29 -9.55 -5.32
N VAL A 280 0.05 -10.00 -5.23
CA VAL A 280 -0.37 -11.33 -5.66
C VAL A 280 -1.63 -11.24 -6.50
N HIS A 281 -1.70 -11.99 -7.59
CA HIS A 281 -2.94 -12.26 -8.29
C HIS A 281 -3.41 -13.67 -7.92
N ALA A 282 -4.43 -13.72 -7.05
CA ALA A 282 -4.84 -14.95 -6.37
C ALA A 282 -5.32 -16.03 -7.36
N ALA A 283 -6.15 -15.64 -8.33
CA ALA A 283 -6.73 -16.58 -9.31
C ALA A 283 -5.68 -17.25 -10.19
N SER A 284 -4.64 -16.52 -10.64
CA SER A 284 -3.58 -17.10 -11.47
C SER A 284 -2.44 -17.72 -10.66
N GLY A 285 -2.41 -17.57 -9.33
CA GLY A 285 -1.32 -18.03 -8.49
C GLY A 285 0.02 -17.35 -8.80
N ARG A 286 0.00 -16.06 -9.17
CA ARG A 286 1.19 -15.27 -9.49
C ARG A 286 1.56 -14.34 -8.36
N LEU A 287 2.82 -14.41 -7.92
CA LEU A 287 3.43 -13.45 -7.00
C LEU A 287 4.28 -12.47 -7.82
N TYR A 288 4.09 -11.20 -7.57
CA TYR A 288 4.83 -10.08 -8.15
C TYR A 288 5.73 -9.50 -7.07
N ALA A 289 7.02 -9.40 -7.34
CA ALA A 289 8.00 -8.84 -6.42
C ALA A 289 8.72 -7.66 -7.08
N LEU A 290 8.62 -6.48 -6.49
CA LEU A 290 9.39 -5.31 -6.87
C LEU A 290 10.85 -5.52 -6.44
N VAL A 291 11.78 -5.35 -7.37
CA VAL A 291 13.19 -5.69 -7.15
C VAL A 291 14.14 -4.61 -7.66
N HIS A 292 15.33 -4.57 -7.08
CA HIS A 292 16.43 -3.71 -7.48
C HIS A 292 17.76 -4.46 -7.30
N GLN A 293 18.84 -3.86 -7.79
CA GLN A 293 20.20 -4.29 -7.46
C GLN A 293 20.82 -3.31 -6.46
N GLY A 294 21.35 -3.84 -5.38
CA GLY A 294 21.95 -3.04 -4.31
C GLY A 294 22.71 -3.90 -3.29
N PRO A 295 23.43 -3.26 -2.38
CA PRO A 295 24.12 -3.96 -1.29
C PRO A 295 23.11 -4.58 -0.31
N LYS A 296 23.62 -5.31 0.69
CA LYS A 296 22.82 -5.85 1.77
C LYS A 296 22.06 -4.73 2.50
N ASP A 297 20.90 -5.07 3.03
CA ASP A 297 20.04 -4.17 3.83
C ASP A 297 19.40 -2.98 3.06
N THR A 298 19.30 -3.09 1.72
CA THR A 298 18.64 -2.09 0.86
C THR A 298 17.19 -2.46 0.49
N HIS A 299 16.52 -3.27 1.28
CA HIS A 299 15.14 -3.73 1.05
C HIS A 299 14.07 -2.60 1.02
N LYS A 300 14.49 -1.35 1.27
CA LYS A 300 13.65 -0.14 1.14
C LYS A 300 14.00 0.71 -0.08
N ASP A 301 15.06 0.39 -0.81
CA ASP A 301 15.40 1.14 -2.00
C ASP A 301 14.38 0.89 -3.12
N PRO A 302 14.03 1.90 -3.93
CA PRO A 302 13.06 1.75 -5.00
C PRO A 302 13.47 0.69 -6.02
N GLY A 303 12.49 -0.07 -6.52
CA GLY A 303 12.70 -1.09 -7.54
C GLY A 303 12.45 -0.58 -8.96
N ARG A 304 13.17 -1.13 -9.95
CA ARG A 304 13.01 -0.80 -11.37
C ARG A 304 12.40 -1.94 -12.18
N GLU A 305 12.30 -3.11 -11.58
CA GLU A 305 11.70 -4.28 -12.20
C GLU A 305 10.71 -4.94 -11.25
N VAL A 306 9.72 -5.59 -11.83
CA VAL A 306 8.85 -6.52 -11.12
C VAL A 306 9.11 -7.92 -11.65
N TRP A 307 9.54 -8.83 -10.78
CA TRP A 307 9.70 -10.22 -11.11
C TRP A 307 8.46 -11.01 -10.73
N VAL A 308 7.96 -11.80 -11.68
CA VAL A 308 6.73 -12.57 -11.51
C VAL A 308 7.07 -14.03 -11.30
N TYR A 309 6.51 -14.62 -10.25
CA TYR A 309 6.72 -16.01 -9.86
C TYR A 309 5.44 -16.81 -9.95
N ASP A 310 5.55 -18.04 -10.42
CA ASP A 310 4.54 -19.06 -10.27
C ASP A 310 4.64 -19.65 -8.87
N LEU A 311 3.60 -19.46 -8.04
CA LEU A 311 3.59 -19.91 -6.66
C LEU A 311 3.57 -21.43 -6.51
N ALA A 312 2.93 -22.16 -7.46
CA ALA A 312 2.91 -23.62 -7.41
C ALA A 312 4.25 -24.23 -7.81
N ALA A 313 4.91 -23.65 -8.81
CA ALA A 313 6.23 -24.10 -9.27
C ALA A 313 7.41 -23.47 -8.50
N ARG A 314 7.15 -22.46 -7.66
CA ARG A 314 8.16 -21.69 -6.91
C ARG A 314 9.30 -21.19 -7.79
N ARG A 315 8.96 -20.70 -8.99
CA ARG A 315 9.96 -20.25 -9.96
C ARG A 315 9.53 -18.98 -10.66
N ARG A 316 10.51 -18.14 -11.04
CA ARG A 316 10.27 -16.95 -11.83
C ARG A 316 9.80 -17.33 -13.25
N VAL A 317 8.75 -16.67 -13.71
CA VAL A 317 8.15 -16.89 -15.04
C VAL A 317 8.24 -15.65 -15.93
N GLN A 318 8.44 -14.45 -15.35
CA GLN A 318 8.49 -13.22 -16.13
C GLN A 318 9.34 -12.16 -15.38
N ARG A 319 9.89 -11.21 -16.15
CA ARG A 319 10.45 -9.94 -15.69
C ARG A 319 9.71 -8.81 -16.38
N ILE A 320 9.27 -7.82 -15.64
CA ILE A 320 8.62 -6.61 -16.13
C ILE A 320 9.53 -5.45 -15.80
N GLU A 321 10.08 -4.80 -16.81
CA GLU A 321 10.79 -3.54 -16.63
C GLU A 321 9.76 -2.43 -16.45
N LEU A 322 9.87 -1.67 -15.36
CA LEU A 322 8.99 -0.54 -15.11
C LEU A 322 9.46 0.66 -15.92
N GLY A 323 8.50 1.45 -16.40
CA GLY A 323 8.78 2.73 -17.05
C GLY A 323 9.54 3.70 -16.11
N ASN A 324 9.97 4.83 -16.66
CA ASN A 324 10.65 5.86 -15.88
C ASN A 324 9.60 6.83 -15.29
N PRO A 325 9.33 6.79 -13.96
CA PRO A 325 8.29 7.61 -13.34
C PRO A 325 8.63 9.12 -13.37
N LEU A 326 9.90 9.50 -13.36
CA LEU A 326 10.31 10.90 -13.53
C LEU A 326 10.04 11.40 -14.95
N ALA A 327 10.32 10.58 -15.95
CA ALA A 327 10.01 10.91 -17.33
C ALA A 327 8.48 11.00 -17.55
N ALA A 328 7.70 10.14 -16.90
CA ALA A 328 6.24 10.18 -16.92
C ALA A 328 5.69 11.49 -16.36
N LEU A 329 6.21 11.95 -15.21
CA LEU A 329 5.84 13.24 -14.61
C LEU A 329 6.17 14.40 -15.56
N VAL A 330 7.39 14.44 -16.10
CA VAL A 330 7.81 15.51 -17.03
C VAL A 330 6.96 15.51 -18.30
N ARG A 331 6.62 14.34 -18.85
CA ARG A 331 5.69 14.22 -19.98
C ARG A 331 4.32 14.83 -19.66
N ALA A 332 3.76 14.49 -18.52
CA ALA A 332 2.46 15.02 -18.09
C ALA A 332 2.48 16.55 -17.99
N GLN A 333 3.48 17.11 -17.31
CA GLN A 333 3.59 18.56 -17.12
C GLN A 333 3.87 19.32 -18.43
N ALA A 334 4.63 18.74 -19.34
CA ALA A 334 4.99 19.37 -20.62
C ALA A 334 3.99 19.08 -21.76
N GLY A 335 2.95 18.28 -21.53
CA GLY A 335 2.00 17.87 -22.57
C GLY A 335 2.64 17.01 -23.69
N ILE A 336 3.70 16.26 -23.37
CA ILE A 336 4.43 15.43 -24.34
C ILE A 336 3.78 14.04 -24.40
N ALA A 337 3.28 13.68 -25.58
CA ALA A 337 2.73 12.33 -25.80
C ALA A 337 3.83 11.26 -25.77
N ARG A 338 3.48 10.07 -25.23
CA ARG A 338 4.37 8.91 -25.23
C ARG A 338 4.61 8.39 -26.65
N GLY A 339 5.79 7.81 -26.89
CA GLY A 339 6.14 7.13 -28.16
C GLY A 339 6.80 8.00 -29.22
N GLY A 340 6.91 9.32 -29.02
CA GLY A 340 7.64 10.21 -29.94
C GLY A 340 9.12 10.40 -29.55
N ALA A 341 9.89 11.07 -30.41
CA ALA A 341 11.32 11.34 -30.19
C ALA A 341 11.58 12.10 -28.89
N ALA A 342 10.74 13.09 -28.54
CA ALA A 342 10.86 13.83 -27.30
C ALA A 342 10.64 12.92 -26.08
N SER A 343 9.66 12.02 -26.14
CA SER A 343 9.42 11.04 -25.09
C SER A 343 10.62 10.10 -24.90
N TRP A 344 11.18 9.58 -26.00
CA TRP A 344 12.37 8.73 -25.94
C TRP A 344 13.57 9.44 -25.32
N LEU A 345 13.78 10.73 -25.66
CA LEU A 345 14.85 11.53 -25.05
C LEU A 345 14.68 11.68 -23.54
N LEU A 346 13.44 11.87 -23.05
CA LEU A 346 13.19 11.95 -21.63
C LEU A 346 13.55 10.63 -20.92
N ASP A 347 13.11 9.49 -21.49
CA ASP A 347 13.43 8.17 -20.91
C ASP A 347 14.94 7.87 -20.93
N ALA A 348 15.67 8.35 -21.96
CA ALA A 348 17.10 8.12 -22.10
C ALA A 348 17.97 9.06 -21.24
N LEU A 349 17.52 10.28 -20.98
CA LEU A 349 18.35 11.30 -20.32
C LEU A 349 18.00 11.53 -18.86
N LEU A 350 16.75 11.26 -18.44
CA LEU A 350 16.36 11.42 -17.04
C LEU A 350 16.73 10.17 -16.23
N PRO A 351 17.24 10.34 -15.01
CA PRO A 351 17.47 9.21 -14.11
C PRO A 351 16.14 8.51 -13.81
N ASN A 352 16.14 7.19 -13.82
CA ASN A 352 15.00 6.40 -13.38
C ASN A 352 15.07 6.16 -11.87
N PRO A 353 14.25 6.83 -11.05
CA PRO A 353 14.27 6.66 -9.60
C PRO A 353 13.71 5.29 -9.14
N GLY A 354 12.99 4.58 -10.01
CA GLY A 354 12.29 3.35 -9.67
C GLY A 354 10.93 3.57 -9.03
N ALA A 355 10.23 2.48 -8.75
CA ALA A 355 8.96 2.46 -8.05
C ALA A 355 9.14 2.16 -6.55
N TRP A 356 8.21 2.63 -5.74
CA TRP A 356 8.17 2.44 -4.30
C TRP A 356 7.15 1.39 -3.87
N SER A 357 6.01 1.32 -4.52
CA SER A 357 4.94 0.39 -4.19
C SER A 357 4.32 -0.22 -5.43
N ILE A 358 3.85 -1.46 -5.32
CA ILE A 358 3.12 -2.17 -6.37
C ILE A 358 1.81 -2.76 -5.85
N LEU A 359 0.83 -2.85 -6.75
CA LEU A 359 -0.45 -3.51 -6.56
C LEU A 359 -0.83 -4.24 -7.85
N VAL A 360 -1.52 -5.37 -7.73
CA VAL A 360 -2.14 -6.07 -8.88
C VAL A 360 -3.62 -6.23 -8.61
N THR A 361 -4.45 -5.83 -9.58
CA THR A 361 -5.92 -6.02 -9.51
C THR A 361 -6.29 -7.50 -9.58
N GLN A 362 -7.47 -7.87 -9.10
CA GLN A 362 -7.86 -9.30 -8.92
C GLN A 362 -8.87 -9.80 -9.94
N ASP A 363 -9.09 -9.04 -11.00
CA ASP A 363 -10.00 -9.37 -12.10
C ASP A 363 -9.34 -10.28 -13.17
N GLU A 364 -10.12 -10.66 -14.20
CA GLU A 364 -9.65 -11.55 -15.29
C GLU A 364 -8.60 -10.90 -16.21
N SER A 365 -8.49 -9.58 -16.22
CA SER A 365 -7.54 -8.81 -17.03
C SER A 365 -6.64 -7.93 -16.15
N PRO A 366 -5.89 -8.51 -15.19
CA PRO A 366 -5.27 -7.76 -14.12
C PRO A 366 -4.27 -6.72 -14.63
N VAL A 367 -4.28 -5.55 -13.98
CA VAL A 367 -3.28 -4.52 -14.17
C VAL A 367 -2.32 -4.48 -12.98
N LEU A 368 -1.05 -4.24 -13.27
CA LEU A 368 -0.01 -3.95 -12.30
C LEU A 368 0.13 -2.44 -12.19
N VAL A 369 -0.18 -1.92 -11.02
CA VAL A 369 -0.02 -0.50 -10.67
C VAL A 369 1.28 -0.34 -9.89
N ALA A 370 2.13 0.60 -10.30
CA ALA A 370 3.37 0.92 -9.63
C ALA A 370 3.47 2.43 -9.40
N THR A 371 3.83 2.86 -8.19
CA THR A 371 3.99 4.27 -7.84
C THR A 371 5.39 4.58 -7.36
N ALA A 372 5.88 5.78 -7.64
CA ALA A 372 7.16 6.29 -7.19
C ALA A 372 6.98 7.40 -6.16
N GLU A 373 7.75 7.35 -5.08
CA GLU A 373 7.63 8.31 -3.98
C GLU A 373 7.99 9.74 -4.40
N GLY A 374 9.09 9.93 -5.11
CA GLY A 374 9.56 11.29 -5.47
C GLY A 374 8.82 11.93 -6.63
N PRO A 375 8.69 11.28 -7.80
CA PRO A 375 8.09 11.87 -8.99
C PRO A 375 6.58 12.01 -8.96
N SER A 376 5.88 11.53 -7.94
CA SER A 376 4.41 11.63 -7.81
C SER A 376 3.64 11.07 -9.01
N SER A 377 4.16 10.03 -9.66
CA SER A 377 3.55 9.41 -10.83
C SER A 377 3.18 7.96 -10.56
N VAL A 378 2.16 7.49 -11.28
CA VAL A 378 1.72 6.10 -11.27
C VAL A 378 1.90 5.52 -12.67
N LEU A 379 2.46 4.33 -12.73
CA LEU A 379 2.62 3.53 -13.94
C LEU A 379 1.66 2.36 -13.90
N VAL A 380 0.88 2.19 -14.96
CA VAL A 380 -0.08 1.07 -15.08
C VAL A 380 0.41 0.15 -16.20
N HIS A 381 0.65 -1.10 -15.85
CA HIS A 381 1.07 -2.13 -16.79
C HIS A 381 0.02 -3.23 -16.89
N ASP A 382 -0.08 -3.88 -18.03
CA ASP A 382 -0.76 -5.17 -18.14
C ASP A 382 0.03 -6.20 -17.31
N ALA A 383 -0.59 -6.78 -16.29
CA ALA A 383 0.10 -7.67 -15.37
C ALA A 383 0.53 -9.00 -16.00
N ARG A 384 -0.08 -9.41 -17.12
CA ARG A 384 0.24 -10.66 -17.82
C ARG A 384 1.37 -10.51 -18.82
N THR A 385 1.39 -9.39 -19.55
CA THR A 385 2.38 -9.15 -20.61
C THR A 385 3.53 -8.26 -20.16
N GLY A 386 3.33 -7.42 -19.14
CA GLY A 386 4.25 -6.41 -18.69
C GLY A 386 4.20 -5.11 -19.51
N ALA A 387 3.34 -5.03 -20.52
CA ALA A 387 3.24 -3.85 -21.37
C ALA A 387 2.78 -2.63 -20.55
N LEU A 388 3.46 -1.48 -20.69
CA LEU A 388 3.04 -0.23 -20.09
C LEU A 388 1.80 0.30 -20.81
N LEU A 389 0.68 0.33 -20.11
CA LEU A 389 -0.63 0.76 -20.62
C LEU A 389 -0.81 2.27 -20.44
N ARG A 390 -0.50 2.79 -19.25
CA ARG A 390 -0.77 4.20 -18.88
C ARG A 390 0.28 4.76 -17.94
N GLU A 391 0.45 6.07 -18.03
CA GLU A 391 1.16 6.91 -17.07
C GLU A 391 0.17 7.93 -16.50
N ILE A 392 0.08 8.01 -15.16
CA ILE A 392 -0.71 9.01 -14.45
C ILE A 392 0.30 9.94 -13.79
N GLY A 393 0.43 11.16 -14.31
CA GLY A 393 1.24 12.21 -13.71
C GLY A 393 0.49 12.92 -12.59
N GLU A 394 1.22 13.55 -11.69
CA GLU A 394 0.65 14.39 -10.62
C GLU A 394 -0.35 13.67 -9.71
N ALA A 395 -0.09 12.39 -9.42
CA ALA A 395 -0.96 11.57 -8.58
C ALA A 395 -0.93 11.96 -7.08
N GLY A 396 -0.05 12.90 -6.70
CA GLY A 396 0.09 13.36 -5.31
C GLY A 396 1.39 14.12 -5.10
N LEU A 397 1.86 14.20 -3.86
CA LEU A 397 3.16 14.77 -3.48
C LEU A 397 4.14 13.69 -2.99
N ALA A 398 3.65 12.75 -2.19
CA ALA A 398 4.42 11.59 -1.71
C ALA A 398 3.53 10.35 -1.68
N PRO A 399 3.18 9.80 -2.85
CA PRO A 399 2.38 8.58 -2.93
C PRO A 399 3.18 7.41 -2.38
N THR A 400 2.64 6.72 -1.38
CA THR A 400 3.38 5.71 -0.62
C THR A 400 2.80 4.32 -0.69
N LEU A 401 1.50 4.14 -0.48
CA LEU A 401 0.87 2.83 -0.43
C LEU A 401 -0.34 2.73 -1.37
N LEU A 402 -0.52 1.54 -1.90
CA LEU A 402 -1.60 1.16 -2.80
C LEU A 402 -2.54 0.16 -2.11
N PHE A 403 -3.85 0.35 -2.28
CA PHE A 403 -4.87 -0.57 -1.76
C PHE A 403 -5.88 -0.90 -2.85
N ALA A 404 -6.32 -2.16 -2.88
CA ALA A 404 -7.47 -2.57 -3.67
C ALA A 404 -8.77 -2.14 -2.97
N PRO A 405 -9.81 -1.73 -3.73
CA PRO A 405 -11.13 -1.43 -3.20
C PRO A 405 -11.81 -2.62 -2.52
#